data_8ba64f1ea44ff8472a835399cdbcd070
#
_entry.id   8ba64f1ea44ff8472a835399cdbcd070
#
_cell.length_a   1.000
_cell.length_b   1.000
_cell.length_c   1.000
_cell.angle_alpha   90.00
_cell.angle_beta   90.00
_cell.angle_gamma   90.00
#
_symmetry.space_group_name_H-M   'P 1'
#
loop_
_entity.id
_entity.type
_entity.pdbx_description
1 polymer ?
#
loop_
_entity_poly.entity_id
_entity_poly.type
_entity_poly.pdbx_seq_one_letter_code
_entity_poly.pdbx_strand_id
1 'polypeptide(L)'
;RLYAINPENGFFGVAPGTNAKSNYNALASTMKNTIFTNVALNNADNTVWWEGLDKNPPEDATEWKGAKVNGKEYTSVIGADGKPQKLAHPNSRFTAPAVNCPCVSPEFNNPNGVPVSAIIFGGRRASTTPLVYQSFDWTHGTYIGSAVSSETTAAAVGAVGVLRHDPMAMKPFIGYNVGDYWAHWLEMG
;
A
#
# COMPACT_ATOMS: atom_id res chain seq x y z
N ARG A 1 -26.25 -6.62 -13.10
CA ARG A 1 -24.86 -7.08 -13.07
C ARG A 1 -23.95 -5.87 -12.89
N LEU A 2 -23.01 -5.96 -11.93
CA LEU A 2 -22.05 -4.88 -11.66
C LEU A 2 -20.91 -4.88 -12.66
N TYR A 3 -20.44 -3.67 -13.01
CA TYR A 3 -19.26 -3.45 -13.82
C TYR A 3 -18.31 -2.53 -13.06
N ALA A 4 -17.04 -2.81 -13.14
CA ALA A 4 -15.99 -1.98 -12.58
C ALA A 4 -15.32 -1.15 -13.67
N ILE A 5 -15.14 0.13 -13.42
CA ILE A 5 -14.28 1.02 -14.22
C ILE A 5 -13.12 1.49 -13.35
N ASN A 6 -11.97 1.75 -13.97
CA ASN A 6 -10.83 2.28 -13.27
C ASN A 6 -10.87 3.82 -13.26
N PRO A 7 -10.87 4.46 -12.05
CA PRO A 7 -10.86 5.92 -11.95
C PRO A 7 -9.44 6.51 -11.89
N GLU A 8 -8.38 5.70 -11.86
CA GLU A 8 -7.01 6.15 -11.58
C GLU A 8 -6.05 5.79 -12.71
N ASN A 9 -5.06 6.66 -12.96
CA ASN A 9 -4.05 6.45 -14.01
C ASN A 9 -2.74 5.84 -13.48
N GLY A 10 -2.67 5.52 -12.20
CA GLY A 10 -1.43 5.06 -11.59
C GLY A 10 -1.61 4.33 -10.28
N PHE A 11 -0.46 3.96 -9.71
CA PHE A 11 -0.35 3.29 -8.43
C PHE A 11 0.29 4.20 -7.40
N PHE A 12 -0.25 4.19 -6.19
CA PHE A 12 0.33 4.81 -5.03
C PHE A 12 0.69 3.72 -4.01
N GLY A 13 1.96 3.43 -3.86
CA GLY A 13 2.44 2.32 -3.05
C GLY A 13 3.38 2.73 -1.92
N VAL A 14 3.56 1.82 -0.96
CA VAL A 14 4.58 1.92 0.10
C VAL A 14 5.89 1.39 -0.46
N ALA A 15 6.99 2.17 -0.32
CA ALA A 15 8.30 1.78 -0.81
C ALA A 15 8.98 0.72 0.08
N PRO A 16 9.07 0.86 1.43
CA PRO A 16 9.76 -0.12 2.27
C PRO A 16 9.24 -1.54 2.09
N GLY A 17 10.18 -2.48 1.92
CA GLY A 17 9.86 -3.88 1.68
C GLY A 17 9.49 -4.26 0.25
N THR A 18 9.25 -3.28 -0.63
CA THR A 18 9.02 -3.54 -2.05
C THR A 18 10.34 -3.91 -2.73
N ASN A 19 10.39 -5.11 -3.31
CA ASN A 19 11.56 -5.63 -4.00
C ASN A 19 11.17 -6.68 -5.05
N ALA A 20 12.16 -7.16 -5.81
CA ALA A 20 11.92 -8.13 -6.89
C ALA A 20 11.34 -9.48 -6.43
N LYS A 21 11.49 -9.86 -5.16
CA LYS A 21 10.95 -11.12 -4.61
C LYS A 21 9.55 -10.95 -4.03
N SER A 22 9.32 -9.85 -3.31
CA SER A 22 8.04 -9.60 -2.63
C SER A 22 6.97 -9.07 -3.57
N ASN A 23 7.33 -8.12 -4.45
CA ASN A 23 6.39 -7.36 -5.29
C ASN A 23 7.03 -6.98 -6.63
N TYR A 24 7.34 -7.96 -7.46
CA TYR A 24 8.03 -7.73 -8.74
C TYR A 24 7.32 -6.71 -9.63
N ASN A 25 6.00 -6.86 -9.85
CA ASN A 25 5.25 -5.95 -10.71
C ASN A 25 5.21 -4.51 -10.17
N ALA A 26 5.12 -4.36 -8.85
CA ALA A 26 5.19 -3.04 -8.22
C ALA A 26 6.56 -2.41 -8.45
N LEU A 27 7.65 -3.14 -8.22
CA LEU A 27 9.00 -2.65 -8.47
C LEU A 27 9.20 -2.31 -9.94
N ALA A 28 8.81 -3.18 -10.87
CA ALA A 28 8.92 -2.95 -12.30
C ALA A 28 8.13 -1.69 -12.75
N SER A 29 7.00 -1.41 -12.11
CA SER A 29 6.20 -0.21 -12.39
C SER A 29 6.93 1.08 -12.02
N THR A 30 7.90 1.03 -11.08
CA THR A 30 8.62 2.21 -10.61
C THR A 30 9.85 2.59 -11.44
N MET A 31 10.20 1.82 -12.47
CA MET A 31 11.46 1.98 -13.21
C MET A 31 11.56 3.25 -14.06
N LYS A 32 10.42 3.91 -14.34
CA LYS A 32 10.39 5.16 -15.11
C LYS A 32 9.18 6.02 -14.73
N ASN A 33 9.31 7.33 -14.95
CA ASN A 33 8.23 8.31 -14.74
C ASN A 33 7.55 8.19 -13.36
N THR A 34 8.34 7.89 -12.33
CA THR A 34 7.85 7.64 -10.97
C THR A 34 8.28 8.77 -10.04
N ILE A 35 7.36 9.20 -9.19
CA ILE A 35 7.63 10.13 -8.10
C ILE A 35 7.83 9.33 -6.83
N PHE A 36 8.93 9.59 -6.14
CA PHE A 36 9.23 9.00 -4.82
C PHE A 36 9.17 10.07 -3.74
N THR A 37 8.68 9.71 -2.57
CA THR A 37 8.65 10.60 -1.40
C THR A 37 9.28 9.92 -0.20
N ASN A 38 10.14 10.67 0.50
CA ASN A 38 10.80 10.24 1.74
C ASN A 38 11.62 8.94 1.62
N VAL A 39 12.14 8.65 0.45
CA VAL A 39 13.13 7.60 0.20
C VAL A 39 14.54 8.15 0.36
N ALA A 40 15.55 7.30 0.42
CA ALA A 40 16.94 7.72 0.32
C ALA A 40 17.37 7.92 -1.12
N LEU A 41 18.34 8.81 -1.34
CA LEU A 41 19.04 8.98 -2.60
C LEU A 41 20.42 8.32 -2.52
N ASN A 42 20.75 7.50 -3.48
CA ASN A 42 22.11 7.07 -3.73
C ASN A 42 22.82 8.18 -4.53
N ASN A 43 23.77 8.86 -3.91
CA ASN A 43 24.44 10.01 -4.53
C ASN A 43 25.44 9.59 -5.64
N ALA A 44 25.83 8.32 -5.70
CA ALA A 44 26.78 7.84 -6.69
C ALA A 44 26.19 7.75 -8.11
N ASP A 45 24.88 7.44 -8.20
CA ASP A 45 24.21 7.20 -9.49
C ASP A 45 22.83 7.90 -9.59
N ASN A 46 22.45 8.67 -8.57
CA ASN A 46 21.15 9.34 -8.45
C ASN A 46 19.94 8.40 -8.47
N THR A 47 20.11 7.14 -8.08
CA THR A 47 19.01 6.21 -7.88
C THR A 47 18.40 6.37 -6.48
N VAL A 48 17.18 5.87 -6.32
CA VAL A 48 16.50 5.85 -5.02
C VAL A 48 16.75 4.53 -4.30
N TRP A 49 16.74 4.59 -2.97
CA TRP A 49 16.89 3.40 -2.13
C TRP A 49 15.92 3.47 -0.93
N TRP A 50 15.50 2.29 -0.47
CA TRP A 50 14.68 2.11 0.75
C TRP A 50 14.96 0.75 1.38
N GLU A 51 14.67 0.61 2.66
CA GLU A 51 14.85 -0.63 3.40
C GLU A 51 14.04 -1.77 2.79
N GLY A 52 14.74 -2.84 2.46
CA GLY A 52 14.18 -4.03 1.84
C GLY A 52 14.16 -4.01 0.31
N LEU A 53 14.63 -2.95 -0.36
CA LEU A 53 14.88 -2.97 -1.81
C LEU A 53 15.92 -4.04 -2.15
N ASP A 54 17.05 -3.96 -1.46
CA ASP A 54 18.12 -4.95 -1.47
C ASP A 54 18.81 -5.04 -0.10
N LYS A 55 19.92 -5.77 -0.01
CA LYS A 55 20.66 -5.99 1.23
C LYS A 55 21.76 -4.94 1.49
N ASN A 56 22.09 -4.12 0.51
CA ASN A 56 23.27 -3.26 0.54
C ASN A 56 22.83 -1.78 0.50
N PRO A 57 22.77 -1.11 1.64
CA PRO A 57 22.57 0.35 1.65
C PRO A 57 23.69 1.05 0.87
N PRO A 58 23.39 2.11 0.09
CA PRO A 58 24.39 2.86 -0.63
C PRO A 58 25.41 3.49 0.34
N GLU A 59 26.70 3.45 -0.02
CA GLU A 59 27.75 4.04 0.82
C GLU A 59 27.65 5.56 0.87
N ASP A 60 27.45 6.20 -0.27
CA ASP A 60 27.19 7.65 -0.33
C ASP A 60 25.68 7.87 -0.51
N ALA A 61 25.01 8.19 0.56
CA ALA A 61 23.57 8.36 0.60
C ALA A 61 23.15 9.73 1.15
N THR A 62 22.03 10.21 0.66
CA THR A 62 21.25 11.25 1.34
C THR A 62 20.03 10.60 1.95
N GLU A 63 19.94 10.59 3.28
CA GLU A 63 18.79 10.02 3.98
C GLU A 63 17.54 10.91 3.81
N TRP A 64 16.36 10.39 4.11
CA TRP A 64 15.07 11.00 3.79
C TRP A 64 14.83 12.41 4.40
N LYS A 65 15.58 12.82 5.42
CA LYS A 65 15.54 14.17 5.99
C LYS A 65 16.54 15.12 5.34
N GLY A 66 17.37 14.63 4.41
CA GLY A 66 18.32 15.42 3.63
C GLY A 66 19.76 15.40 4.14
N ALA A 67 20.10 14.64 5.17
CA ALA A 67 21.47 14.52 5.63
C ALA A 67 22.29 13.57 4.73
N LYS A 68 23.50 13.96 4.37
CA LYS A 68 24.46 13.07 3.69
C LYS A 68 25.12 12.16 4.70
N VAL A 69 25.11 10.87 4.43
CA VAL A 69 25.60 9.84 5.34
C VAL A 69 26.26 8.68 4.58
N ASN A 70 27.14 7.93 5.27
CA ASN A 70 27.48 6.60 4.82
C ASN A 70 26.34 5.65 5.21
N GLY A 71 25.63 5.09 4.24
CA GLY A 71 24.40 4.34 4.51
C GLY A 71 24.61 3.07 5.33
N LYS A 72 25.73 2.36 5.15
CA LYS A 72 26.05 1.17 5.96
C LYS A 72 26.30 1.54 7.43
N GLU A 73 27.08 2.58 7.66
CA GLU A 73 27.38 3.06 9.02
C GLU A 73 26.09 3.58 9.68
N TYR A 74 25.35 4.40 8.96
CA TYR A 74 24.09 5.01 9.45
C TYR A 74 23.08 3.96 9.87
N THR A 75 22.84 2.93 9.04
CA THR A 75 21.88 1.86 9.36
C THR A 75 22.40 0.88 10.43
N SER A 76 23.67 0.90 10.79
CA SER A 76 24.22 0.13 11.91
C SER A 76 24.00 0.79 13.28
N VAL A 77 23.71 2.09 13.30
CA VAL A 77 23.49 2.85 14.54
C VAL A 77 22.09 2.57 15.09
N ILE A 78 22.02 2.27 16.37
CA ILE A 78 20.74 2.11 17.07
C ILE A 78 20.25 3.49 17.52
N GLY A 79 19.04 3.83 17.07
CA GLY A 79 18.39 5.07 17.44
C GLY A 79 17.85 5.09 18.88
N ALA A 80 17.32 6.20 19.30
CA ALA A 80 16.74 6.38 20.64
C ALA A 80 15.53 5.46 20.91
N ASP A 81 14.90 4.94 19.87
CA ASP A 81 13.78 3.99 19.92
C ASP A 81 14.24 2.52 20.05
N GLY A 82 15.55 2.28 20.19
CA GLY A 82 16.15 0.95 20.30
C GLY A 82 16.19 0.18 18.98
N LYS A 83 15.93 0.83 17.82
CA LYS A 83 15.93 0.21 16.48
C LYS A 83 17.05 0.79 15.62
N PRO A 84 17.53 0.03 14.61
CA PRO A 84 18.43 0.57 13.61
C PRO A 84 17.86 1.82 12.94
N GLN A 85 18.71 2.82 12.72
CA GLN A 85 18.33 4.00 11.95
C GLN A 85 17.99 3.60 10.51
N LYS A 86 17.10 4.35 9.88
CA LYS A 86 16.60 4.06 8.53
C LYS A 86 16.92 5.21 7.60
N LEU A 87 17.42 4.87 6.42
CA LEU A 87 17.70 5.83 5.34
C LEU A 87 16.41 6.37 4.72
N ALA A 88 15.39 5.51 4.58
CA ALA A 88 14.08 5.93 4.12
C ALA A 88 13.07 6.02 5.29
N HIS A 89 12.08 6.87 5.16
CA HIS A 89 10.98 6.92 6.14
C HIS A 89 10.18 5.61 6.10
N PRO A 90 9.73 5.04 7.23
CA PRO A 90 8.94 3.80 7.26
C PRO A 90 7.64 3.86 6.43
N ASN A 91 7.12 5.04 6.18
CA ASN A 91 5.95 5.29 5.33
C ASN A 91 6.32 6.03 4.03
N SER A 92 7.55 5.86 3.54
CA SER A 92 7.96 6.39 2.24
C SER A 92 7.11 5.78 1.12
N ARG A 93 6.85 6.57 0.08
CA ARG A 93 5.89 6.21 -0.96
C ARG A 93 6.48 6.37 -2.35
N PHE A 94 5.84 5.71 -3.29
CA PHE A 94 6.00 5.97 -4.72
C PHE A 94 4.66 6.16 -5.41
N THR A 95 4.65 6.94 -6.48
CA THR A 95 3.53 7.07 -7.40
C THR A 95 4.04 6.79 -8.81
N ALA A 96 3.51 5.75 -9.44
CA ALA A 96 3.94 5.28 -10.76
C ALA A 96 2.75 5.19 -11.72
N PRO A 97 2.93 5.51 -13.02
CA PRO A 97 1.89 5.31 -14.02
C PRO A 97 1.49 3.84 -14.13
N ALA A 98 0.19 3.57 -14.23
CA ALA A 98 -0.33 2.21 -14.35
C ALA A 98 0.20 1.48 -15.61
N VAL A 99 0.43 2.21 -16.69
CA VAL A 99 0.98 1.67 -17.94
C VAL A 99 2.41 1.12 -17.80
N ASN A 100 3.11 1.43 -16.72
CA ASN A 100 4.41 0.82 -16.43
C ASN A 100 4.29 -0.59 -15.89
N CYS A 101 3.11 -1.00 -15.42
CA CYS A 101 2.91 -2.33 -14.83
C CYS A 101 2.97 -3.41 -15.93
N PRO A 102 3.86 -4.42 -15.80
CA PRO A 102 4.00 -5.46 -16.82
C PRO A 102 2.74 -6.29 -17.08
N CYS A 103 1.81 -6.32 -16.12
CA CYS A 103 0.59 -7.11 -16.19
C CYS A 103 -0.69 -6.26 -16.21
N VAL A 104 -0.59 -4.99 -16.61
CA VAL A 104 -1.80 -4.16 -16.75
C VAL A 104 -2.76 -4.80 -17.77
N SER A 105 -4.04 -4.85 -17.40
CA SER A 105 -5.06 -5.41 -18.27
C SER A 105 -5.25 -4.54 -19.53
N PRO A 106 -5.47 -5.14 -20.72
CA PRO A 106 -5.88 -4.37 -21.91
C PRO A 106 -7.20 -3.62 -21.70
N GLU A 107 -8.05 -4.10 -20.78
CA GLU A 107 -9.33 -3.48 -20.42
C GLU A 107 -9.18 -2.34 -19.40
N PHE A 108 -7.96 -1.98 -18.98
CA PHE A 108 -7.70 -1.00 -17.93
C PHE A 108 -8.41 0.34 -18.16
N ASN A 109 -8.44 0.80 -19.39
CA ASN A 109 -9.09 2.07 -19.79
C ASN A 109 -10.44 1.86 -20.52
N ASN A 110 -11.06 0.69 -20.43
CA ASN A 110 -12.33 0.42 -21.09
C ASN A 110 -13.44 1.26 -20.42
N PRO A 111 -14.06 2.23 -21.15
CA PRO A 111 -15.10 3.07 -20.57
C PRO A 111 -16.39 2.31 -20.24
N ASN A 112 -16.62 1.14 -20.84
CA ASN A 112 -17.77 0.29 -20.55
C ASN A 112 -17.53 -0.57 -19.31
N GLY A 113 -16.33 -0.57 -18.76
CA GLY A 113 -15.94 -1.37 -17.62
C GLY A 113 -15.81 -2.86 -17.89
N VAL A 114 -15.51 -3.59 -16.86
CA VAL A 114 -15.43 -5.06 -16.86
C VAL A 114 -16.43 -5.65 -15.87
N PRO A 115 -17.06 -6.81 -16.17
CA PRO A 115 -18.04 -7.41 -15.26
C PRO A 115 -17.37 -7.87 -13.97
N VAL A 116 -18.00 -7.59 -12.84
CA VAL A 116 -17.57 -8.02 -11.52
C VAL A 116 -18.23 -9.37 -11.19
N SER A 117 -17.42 -10.36 -10.80
CA SER A 117 -17.91 -11.68 -10.38
C SER A 117 -17.69 -11.94 -8.88
N ALA A 118 -16.74 -11.25 -8.26
CA ALA A 118 -16.48 -11.36 -6.83
C ALA A 118 -15.89 -10.04 -6.32
N ILE A 119 -16.17 -9.73 -5.06
CA ILE A 119 -15.57 -8.62 -4.33
C ILE A 119 -14.85 -9.19 -3.11
N ILE A 120 -13.59 -8.79 -2.93
CA ILE A 120 -12.75 -9.23 -1.82
C ILE A 120 -12.52 -8.05 -0.90
N PHE A 121 -12.93 -8.19 0.36
CA PHE A 121 -12.55 -7.28 1.43
C PHE A 121 -11.41 -7.87 2.24
N GLY A 122 -10.44 -7.05 2.59
CA GLY A 122 -9.29 -7.49 3.38
C GLY A 122 -8.91 -6.46 4.44
N GLY A 123 -8.44 -6.98 5.58
CA GLY A 123 -7.85 -6.19 6.65
C GLY A 123 -6.59 -6.89 7.17
N ARG A 124 -5.71 -6.14 7.82
CA ARG A 124 -4.53 -6.70 8.49
C ARG A 124 -4.90 -7.21 9.86
N ARG A 125 -4.78 -8.51 10.07
CA ARG A 125 -5.01 -9.19 11.35
C ARG A 125 -3.99 -10.32 11.51
N ALA A 126 -2.97 -10.12 12.34
CA ALA A 126 -1.89 -11.08 12.53
C ALA A 126 -2.35 -12.44 13.10
N SER A 127 -3.46 -12.47 13.81
CA SER A 127 -3.95 -13.65 14.54
C SER A 127 -5.37 -14.08 14.14
N THR A 128 -5.82 -13.77 12.92
CA THR A 128 -7.16 -14.16 12.47
C THR A 128 -7.17 -15.56 11.89
N THR A 129 -8.13 -16.37 12.32
CA THR A 129 -8.39 -17.71 11.77
C THR A 129 -9.90 -17.89 11.63
N PRO A 130 -10.42 -18.30 10.47
CA PRO A 130 -9.70 -18.53 9.22
C PRO A 130 -9.22 -17.24 8.56
N LEU A 131 -8.16 -17.33 7.74
CA LEU A 131 -7.60 -16.17 7.02
C LEU A 131 -8.51 -15.72 5.87
N VAL A 132 -9.24 -16.64 5.28
CA VAL A 132 -10.18 -16.38 4.18
C VAL A 132 -11.48 -17.13 4.45
N TYR A 133 -12.60 -16.47 4.21
CA TYR A 133 -13.91 -17.10 4.23
C TYR A 133 -14.82 -16.42 3.19
N GLN A 134 -15.79 -17.18 2.70
CA GLN A 134 -16.76 -16.73 1.73
C GLN A 134 -18.08 -16.39 2.42
N SER A 135 -18.69 -15.26 2.06
CA SER A 135 -20.05 -14.94 2.47
C SER A 135 -21.09 -15.79 1.73
N PHE A 136 -22.24 -16.00 2.35
CA PHE A 136 -23.32 -16.83 1.80
C PHE A 136 -24.03 -16.14 0.63
N ASP A 137 -24.21 -14.83 0.75
CA ASP A 137 -24.87 -13.98 -0.23
C ASP A 137 -24.36 -12.55 -0.16
N TRP A 138 -24.93 -11.66 -0.96
CA TRP A 138 -24.52 -10.25 -1.02
C TRP A 138 -24.81 -9.49 0.29
N THR A 139 -25.95 -9.74 0.91
CA THR A 139 -26.32 -9.10 2.19
C THR A 139 -25.35 -9.50 3.28
N HIS A 140 -25.05 -10.79 3.39
CA HIS A 140 -24.03 -11.29 4.33
C HIS A 140 -22.64 -10.73 4.01
N GLY A 141 -22.29 -10.60 2.72
CA GLY A 141 -21.05 -9.98 2.28
C GLY A 141 -20.93 -8.52 2.70
N THR A 142 -21.99 -7.75 2.55
CA THR A 142 -22.05 -6.36 3.00
C THR A 142 -21.88 -6.27 4.52
N TYR A 143 -22.54 -7.14 5.28
CA TYR A 143 -22.38 -7.21 6.73
C TYR A 143 -20.93 -7.54 7.14
N ILE A 144 -20.36 -8.59 6.55
CA ILE A 144 -18.97 -8.99 6.84
C ILE A 144 -18.00 -7.85 6.51
N GLY A 145 -18.15 -7.22 5.33
CA GLY A 145 -17.31 -6.07 4.93
C GLY A 145 -17.45 -4.91 5.89
N SER A 146 -18.66 -4.60 6.35
CA SER A 146 -18.93 -3.53 7.32
C SER A 146 -18.30 -3.78 8.69
N ALA A 147 -18.22 -5.04 9.09
CA ALA A 147 -17.71 -5.46 10.41
C ALA A 147 -16.20 -5.73 10.42
N VAL A 148 -15.54 -5.76 9.25
CA VAL A 148 -14.11 -6.05 9.17
C VAL A 148 -13.30 -5.01 9.94
N SER A 149 -12.35 -5.49 10.73
CA SER A 149 -11.40 -4.65 11.44
C SER A 149 -9.98 -4.88 10.93
N SER A 150 -9.14 -3.86 11.00
CA SER A 150 -7.77 -3.92 10.48
C SER A 150 -6.79 -3.28 11.45
N GLU A 151 -5.60 -3.86 11.55
CA GLU A 151 -4.50 -3.26 12.30
C GLU A 151 -3.96 -2.04 11.57
N THR A 152 -3.58 -1.02 12.33
CA THR A 152 -2.91 0.18 11.83
C THR A 152 -1.51 -0.14 11.31
N THR A 153 -1.05 0.69 10.39
CA THR A 153 0.28 0.54 9.73
C THR A 153 1.22 1.67 10.13
N ALA A 154 2.39 1.70 9.49
CA ALA A 154 3.38 2.77 9.63
C ALA A 154 2.84 4.19 9.33
N ALA A 155 1.71 4.32 8.65
CA ALA A 155 1.01 5.59 8.47
C ALA A 155 0.45 6.16 9.78
N ALA A 156 0.13 5.30 10.76
CA ALA A 156 -0.34 5.69 12.08
C ALA A 156 0.85 5.76 13.06
N VAL A 157 1.51 6.89 13.10
CA VAL A 157 2.70 7.12 13.95
C VAL A 157 2.36 6.84 15.43
N GLY A 158 3.14 5.97 16.07
CA GLY A 158 2.95 5.61 17.47
C GLY A 158 1.82 4.62 17.76
N ALA A 159 1.08 4.17 16.74
CA ALA A 159 -0.07 3.27 16.90
C ALA A 159 -0.06 2.08 15.92
N VAL A 160 1.12 1.68 15.45
CA VAL A 160 1.27 0.53 14.54
C VAL A 160 0.80 -0.76 15.23
N GLY A 161 0.00 -1.55 14.52
CA GLY A 161 -0.54 -2.83 15.03
C GLY A 161 -1.77 -2.68 15.93
N VAL A 162 -2.26 -1.46 16.17
CA VAL A 162 -3.49 -1.25 16.92
C VAL A 162 -4.70 -1.60 16.06
N LEU A 163 -5.58 -2.44 16.57
CA LEU A 163 -6.79 -2.84 15.87
C LEU A 163 -7.79 -1.68 15.80
N ARG A 164 -8.28 -1.40 14.61
CA ARG A 164 -9.33 -0.42 14.35
C ARG A 164 -10.56 -1.09 13.76
N HIS A 165 -11.71 -0.68 14.23
CA HIS A 165 -13.02 -1.13 13.76
C HIS A 165 -13.59 -0.07 12.79
N ASP A 166 -12.95 0.06 11.64
CA ASP A 166 -13.38 0.98 10.60
C ASP A 166 -14.36 0.27 9.64
N PRO A 167 -15.51 0.86 9.35
CA PRO A 167 -16.47 0.29 8.41
C PRO A 167 -15.80 -0.04 7.08
N MET A 168 -15.90 -1.29 6.64
CA MET A 168 -15.28 -1.81 5.41
C MET A 168 -13.79 -1.50 5.28
N ALA A 169 -13.09 -1.24 6.39
CA ALA A 169 -11.71 -0.73 6.43
C ALA A 169 -11.50 0.55 5.59
N MET A 170 -12.54 1.33 5.33
CA MET A 170 -12.54 2.44 4.38
C MET A 170 -13.01 3.78 4.97
N LYS A 171 -13.27 3.87 6.28
CA LYS A 171 -13.78 5.09 6.92
C LYS A 171 -13.09 6.38 6.48
N PRO A 172 -11.75 6.46 6.33
CA PRO A 172 -11.10 7.68 5.88
C PRO A 172 -11.42 8.11 4.44
N PHE A 173 -12.01 7.21 3.66
CA PHE A 173 -12.31 7.40 2.23
C PHE A 173 -13.80 7.52 1.94
N ILE A 174 -14.66 7.36 2.96
CA ILE A 174 -16.12 7.51 2.81
C ILE A 174 -16.45 8.98 3.02
N GLY A 175 -16.90 9.64 1.94
CA GLY A 175 -17.15 11.09 1.91
C GLY A 175 -18.56 11.52 2.37
N TYR A 176 -19.40 10.60 2.84
CA TYR A 176 -20.78 10.86 3.27
C TYR A 176 -21.22 9.90 4.40
N ASN A 177 -22.49 9.90 4.77
CA ASN A 177 -22.99 9.08 5.87
C ASN A 177 -22.73 7.59 5.60
N VAL A 178 -22.18 6.90 6.58
CA VAL A 178 -21.80 5.49 6.44
C VAL A 178 -22.99 4.55 6.33
N GLY A 179 -24.11 4.92 6.94
CA GLY A 179 -25.36 4.17 6.79
C GLY A 179 -25.90 4.21 5.37
N ASP A 180 -25.86 5.39 4.73
CA ASP A 180 -26.24 5.56 3.33
C ASP A 180 -25.29 4.80 2.39
N TYR A 181 -24.00 4.76 2.73
CA TYR A 181 -23.00 3.97 2.01
C TYR A 181 -23.34 2.47 2.06
N TRP A 182 -23.73 1.95 3.21
CA TRP A 182 -24.12 0.54 3.33
C TRP A 182 -25.45 0.24 2.65
N ALA A 183 -26.43 1.15 2.76
CA ALA A 183 -27.69 1.03 2.03
C ALA A 183 -27.45 0.93 0.53
N HIS A 184 -26.60 1.78 -0.01
CA HIS A 184 -26.19 1.71 -1.42
C HIS A 184 -25.54 0.37 -1.78
N TRP A 185 -24.66 -0.16 -0.93
CA TRP A 185 -24.09 -1.50 -1.15
C TRP A 185 -25.14 -2.58 -1.22
N LEU A 186 -26.16 -2.54 -0.32
CA LEU A 186 -27.26 -3.50 -0.33
C LEU A 186 -28.11 -3.41 -1.60
N GLU A 187 -28.34 -2.22 -2.13
CA GLU A 187 -29.08 -1.98 -3.37
C GLU A 187 -28.37 -2.51 -4.63
N MET A 188 -27.06 -2.64 -4.59
CA MET A 188 -26.24 -3.05 -5.74
C MET A 188 -26.18 -4.57 -5.95
N GLY A 189 -26.71 -5.35 -5.04
CA GLY A 189 -26.65 -6.83 -5.04
C GLY A 189 -27.88 -7.60 -5.44
#